data_ef688f0a2025185145f8822d1bbc49e6
#
_entry.id   ef688f0a2025185145f8822d1bbc49e6
#
_cell.length_a   1.000
_cell.length_b   1.000
_cell.length_c   1.000
_cell.angle_alpha   90.00
_cell.angle_beta   90.00
_cell.angle_gamma   90.00
#
_symmetry.space_group_name_H-M   'P 1'
#
loop_
_entity.id
_entity.type
_entity.pdbx_description
1 polymer ?
#
loop_
_entity_poly.entity_id
_entity_poly.type
_entity_poly.pdbx_seq_one_letter_code
_entity_poly.pdbx_strand_id
1 'polypeptide(L)' 'MNPYWNESFVFLIDEMDMKRVYIDVTVCDYDLIGSGDPIGKIMLGWNQSKLYKPGFKHWKEVLENPRRPIIKWHVLQVKN' A
#
# COMPACT_ATOMS: atom_id res chain seq x y z
N MET A 1 9.90 12.41 -15.61
CA MET A 1 8.42 12.49 -15.62
C MET A 1 7.88 12.20 -14.22
N ASN A 2 6.95 13.00 -13.77
CA ASN A 2 6.33 12.80 -12.46
C ASN A 2 4.93 12.21 -12.68
N PRO A 3 4.77 10.90 -12.57
CA PRO A 3 3.47 10.29 -12.77
C PRO A 3 2.50 10.70 -11.65
N TYR A 4 1.25 10.84 -12.03
CA TYR A 4 0.18 11.16 -11.10
C TYR A 4 -0.99 10.21 -11.34
N TRP A 5 -1.30 9.40 -10.34
CA TRP A 5 -2.45 8.52 -10.37
C TRP A 5 -3.47 9.04 -9.35
N ASN A 6 -4.68 9.25 -9.80
CA ASN A 6 -5.78 9.63 -8.92
C ASN A 6 -6.85 8.54 -9.04
N GLU A 7 -6.51 7.38 -8.51
CA GLU A 7 -7.34 6.20 -8.60
C GLU A 7 -7.78 5.73 -7.23
N SER A 8 -8.95 5.14 -7.15
CA SER A 8 -9.50 4.60 -5.93
C SER A 8 -9.86 3.14 -6.12
N PHE A 9 -9.57 2.34 -5.09
CA PHE A 9 -9.90 0.92 -5.06
C PHE A 9 -10.68 0.63 -3.79
N VAL A 10 -11.69 -0.23 -3.89
CA VAL A 10 -12.50 -0.63 -2.75
C VAL A 10 -12.37 -2.13 -2.54
N PHE A 11 -11.99 -2.52 -1.34
CA PHE A 11 -11.91 -3.91 -0.94
C PHE A 11 -12.86 -4.15 0.23
N LEU A 12 -13.67 -5.21 0.14
CA LEU A 12 -14.54 -5.61 1.23
C LEU A 12 -13.81 -6.65 2.05
N ILE A 13 -13.51 -6.31 3.29
CA ILE A 13 -12.74 -7.17 4.19
C ILE A 13 -13.51 -7.28 5.52
N ASP A 14 -13.72 -8.51 5.97
CA ASP A 14 -14.34 -8.74 7.28
C ASP A 14 -13.41 -8.22 8.39
N GLU A 15 -14.02 -7.67 9.43
CA GLU A 15 -13.27 -7.13 10.56
C GLU A 15 -12.31 -8.16 11.16
N MET A 16 -12.74 -9.43 11.22
CA MET A 16 -11.90 -10.52 11.72
C MET A 16 -10.63 -10.75 10.92
N ASP A 17 -10.62 -10.36 9.66
CA ASP A 17 -9.49 -10.58 8.76
C ASP A 17 -8.56 -9.38 8.63
N MET A 18 -8.88 -8.25 9.25
CA MET A 18 -8.13 -7.01 9.10
C MET A 18 -6.67 -7.12 9.54
N LYS A 19 -6.36 -8.03 10.46
CA LYS A 19 -4.98 -8.28 10.90
C LYS A 19 -4.27 -9.39 10.12
N ARG A 20 -5.00 -10.04 9.21
CA ARG A 20 -4.46 -11.13 8.39
C ARG A 20 -4.14 -10.72 6.98
N VAL A 21 -4.81 -9.68 6.50
CA VAL A 21 -4.65 -9.21 5.13
C VAL A 21 -3.65 -8.07 5.05
N TYR A 22 -3.13 -7.85 3.88
CA TYR A 22 -2.30 -6.68 3.61
C TYR A 22 -2.60 -6.17 2.21
N ILE A 23 -2.25 -4.91 1.97
CA ILE A 23 -2.37 -4.29 0.65
C ILE A 23 -0.96 -4.05 0.13
N ASP A 24 -0.70 -4.58 -1.05
CA ASP A 24 0.55 -4.35 -1.78
C ASP A 24 0.28 -3.29 -2.84
N VAL A 25 0.96 -2.16 -2.75
CA VAL A 25 0.88 -1.11 -3.75
C VAL A 25 2.23 -1.07 -4.46
N THR A 26 2.24 -1.56 -5.68
CA THR A 26 3.45 -1.64 -6.49
C THR A 26 3.35 -0.68 -7.66
N VAL A 27 4.37 0.14 -7.83
CA VAL A 27 4.48 1.04 -8.98
C VAL A 27 5.37 0.40 -10.02
N CYS A 28 4.85 0.29 -11.22
CA CYS A 28 5.55 -0.33 -12.33
C CYS A 28 5.76 0.67 -13.46
N ASP A 29 6.87 0.49 -14.17
CA ASP A 29 7.17 1.25 -15.38
C ASP A 29 6.86 0.38 -16.59
N TYR A 30 5.93 0.82 -17.42
CA TYR A 30 5.55 0.12 -18.64
C TYR A 30 6.18 0.80 -19.83
N ASP A 31 7.03 0.09 -20.56
CA ASP A 31 7.61 0.57 -21.79
C ASP A 31 6.73 0.21 -23.00
N LEU A 32 7.21 0.55 -24.19
CA LEU A 32 6.48 0.27 -25.45
C LEU A 32 6.34 -1.21 -25.75
N ILE A 33 7.10 -2.05 -25.07
CA ILE A 33 7.08 -3.50 -25.27
C ILE A 33 6.01 -4.14 -24.35
N GLY A 34 5.48 -3.37 -23.40
CA GLY A 34 4.40 -3.84 -22.54
C GLY A 34 4.83 -4.64 -21.33
N SER A 35 6.12 -4.78 -21.07
CA SER A 35 6.59 -5.40 -19.83
C SER A 35 6.59 -4.35 -18.72
N GLY A 36 5.97 -4.68 -17.59
CA GLY A 36 5.92 -3.79 -16.45
C GLY A 36 7.04 -4.09 -15.47
N ASP A 37 8.07 -3.25 -15.44
CA ASP A 37 9.15 -3.40 -14.49
C ASP A 37 8.81 -2.71 -13.18
N PRO A 38 8.85 -3.39 -12.02
CA PRO A 38 8.58 -2.75 -10.74
C PRO A 38 9.63 -1.68 -10.43
N ILE A 39 9.15 -0.48 -10.09
CA ILE A 39 10.02 0.61 -9.64
C ILE A 39 10.18 0.53 -8.13
N GLY A 40 9.10 0.25 -7.43
CA GLY A 40 9.10 0.16 -5.99
C GLY A 40 7.71 -0.14 -5.49
N LYS A 41 7.62 -0.41 -4.19
CA LYS A 41 6.35 -0.76 -3.58
C LYS A 41 6.27 -0.34 -2.13
N ILE A 42 5.05 -0.31 -1.61
CA ILE A 42 4.79 -0.23 -0.19
C ILE A 42 3.78 -1.31 0.16
N MET A 43 3.78 -1.70 1.41
CA MET A 43 2.83 -2.69 1.93
C MET A 43 2.16 -2.14 3.17
N LEU A 44 0.83 -2.20 3.19
CA LEU A 44 0.02 -1.77 4.31
C LEU A 44 -0.60 -2.99 4.96
N GLY A 45 -0.37 -3.18 6.25
CA GLY A 45 -0.94 -4.32 6.94
C GLY A 45 -0.34 -4.50 8.32
N TRP A 46 -1.02 -5.30 9.13
CA TRP A 46 -0.58 -5.56 10.50
C TRP A 46 0.70 -6.37 10.53
N ASN A 47 0.84 -7.32 9.61
CA ASN A 47 2.02 -8.18 9.53
C ASN A 47 3.26 -7.47 9.01
N GLN A 48 3.14 -6.20 8.62
CA GLN A 48 4.26 -5.40 8.14
C GLN A 48 5.00 -4.67 9.25
N SER A 49 4.64 -4.92 10.52
CA SER A 49 5.24 -4.24 11.66
C SER A 49 6.76 -4.40 11.75
N LYS A 50 7.31 -5.51 11.24
CA LYS A 50 8.75 -5.77 11.26
C LYS A 50 9.42 -5.44 9.93
N LEU A 51 8.68 -5.49 8.83
CA LEU A 51 9.24 -5.35 7.49
C LEU A 51 9.15 -3.90 6.98
N TYR A 52 8.01 -3.29 7.19
CA TYR A 52 7.77 -1.92 6.75
C TYR A 52 6.92 -1.21 7.79
N LYS A 53 7.57 -0.61 8.76
CA LYS A 53 6.90 0.06 9.88
C LYS A 53 5.90 1.14 9.47
N PRO A 54 6.17 2.01 8.48
CA PRO A 54 5.19 3.00 8.07
C PRO A 54 3.87 2.39 7.57
N GLY A 55 3.94 1.24 6.90
CA GLY A 55 2.76 0.52 6.46
C GLY A 55 1.95 -0.05 7.61
N PHE A 56 2.62 -0.59 8.61
CA PHE A 56 1.98 -1.05 9.83
C PHE A 56 1.31 0.11 10.57
N LYS A 57 2.02 1.21 10.76
CA LYS A 57 1.49 2.38 11.46
C LYS A 57 0.27 2.96 10.76
N HIS A 58 0.32 3.05 9.43
CA HIS A 58 -0.80 3.52 8.64
C HIS A 58 -2.01 2.59 8.81
N TRP A 59 -1.78 1.28 8.69
CA TRP A 59 -2.84 0.29 8.84
C TRP A 59 -3.47 0.34 10.23
N LYS A 60 -2.63 0.43 11.27
CA LYS A 60 -3.10 0.53 12.64
C LYS A 60 -3.97 1.78 12.85
N GLU A 61 -3.55 2.91 12.31
CA GLU A 61 -4.29 4.15 12.43
C GLU A 61 -5.65 4.06 11.71
N VAL A 62 -5.70 3.41 10.56
CA VAL A 62 -6.96 3.15 9.86
C VAL A 62 -7.90 2.31 10.72
N LEU A 63 -7.38 1.26 11.35
CA LEU A 63 -8.18 0.39 12.21
C LEU A 63 -8.69 1.10 13.47
N GLU A 64 -7.91 2.03 13.99
CA GLU A 64 -8.27 2.81 15.18
C GLU A 64 -9.25 3.94 14.89
N ASN A 65 -9.42 4.29 13.61
CA ASN A 65 -10.27 5.40 13.19
C ASN A 65 -11.25 4.95 12.11
N PRO A 66 -12.20 4.06 12.44
CA PRO A 66 -13.15 3.57 11.45
C PRO A 66 -13.97 4.71 10.86
N ARG A 67 -14.29 4.60 9.57
CA ARG A 67 -15.06 5.59 8.82
C ARG A 67 -14.38 6.95 8.66
N ARG A 68 -13.07 7.02 8.93
CA ARG A 68 -12.30 8.24 8.70
C ARG A 68 -11.20 7.98 7.69
N PRO A 69 -10.99 8.85 6.72
CA PRO A 69 -9.86 8.71 5.82
C PRO A 69 -8.57 9.02 6.57
N ILE A 70 -7.58 8.15 6.39
CA ILE A 70 -6.24 8.36 6.93
C ILE A 70 -5.29 8.49 5.75
N ILE A 71 -4.71 9.66 5.61
CA ILE A 71 -3.83 10.00 4.49
C ILE A 71 -2.41 10.05 4.98
N LYS A 72 -1.54 9.29 4.31
CA LYS A 72 -0.11 9.26 4.63
C LYS A 72 0.70 9.29 3.35
N TRP A 73 1.85 9.93 3.43
CA TRP A 73 2.86 9.84 2.41
C TRP A 73 3.77 8.66 2.68
N HIS A 74 4.09 7.92 1.63
CA HIS A 74 4.99 6.77 1.72
C HIS A 74 6.11 6.91 0.72
N VAL A 75 7.30 6.55 1.15
CA VAL A 75 8.45 6.44 0.25
C VAL A 75 8.46 5.03 -0.33
N LEU A 76 8.47 4.93 -1.65
CA LEU A 76 8.51 3.64 -2.32
C LEU A 76 9.77 2.87 -1.92
N GLN A 77 9.59 1.62 -1.55
CA GLN A 77 10.68 0.74 -1.20
C GLN A 77 11.16 0.04 -2.47
N VAL A 78 12.43 0.24 -2.79
CA VAL A 78 13.03 -0.39 -3.95
C VAL A 78 13.40 -1.83 -3.58
N LYS A 79 13.01 -2.74 -4.46
CA LYS A 79 13.35 -4.14 -4.27
C LYS A 79 14.76 -4.38 -4.83
N ASN A 80 15.64 -4.82 -3.98
CA ASN A 80 16.97 -5.23 -4.38
C ASN A 80 17.00 -6.74 -4.70
#